data_287a0ecc26f6a2f02fd5df9c942e1b46
#
_entry.id   287a0ecc26f6a2f02fd5df9c942e1b46
#
_cell.length_a   1.000
_cell.length_b   1.000
_cell.length_c   1.000
_cell.angle_alpha   90.00
_cell.angle_beta   90.00
_cell.angle_gamma   90.00
#
_symmetry.space_group_name_H-M   'P 1'
#
loop_
_entity.id
_entity.type
_entity.pdbx_description
1 polymer ?
#
loop_
_entity_poly.entity_id
_entity_poly.type
_entity_poly.pdbx_seq_one_letter_code
_entity_poly.pdbx_strand_id
1 'polypeptide(L)'
;MNAKLLSREVNKGTGAPVIGVFAPCDPRIDQASRERSINIVKSAAQKLASKIKQPDGKAVDIVYSDILIDAESQADQVARQFKEAGVNILVCVPDTWSFPQLTTLSLMAHFPKDTPINFTTGNSAPRPGVVYTHATAGAIAQFGKLTHINVGKWPDTGQAPEMDDQTLENLVDWCYAAITFIGLRGRRVVVFGHDSMGMETALAHVLETRNQFGLEITRLDMKLLSDMLQKESYDKEELKKLRSWLEGHAKDRIELPELEKDSELLDKSLALYLIVRDLMVELDAVGGGFMSQLEWGSDSRAIQQPVADIMESLFNSTFDHN
;
A
#
# COMPACT_ATOMS: atom_id res chain seq x y z
N MET A 1 13.66 18.59 -22.30
CA MET A 1 12.34 18.32 -21.73
C MET A 1 12.11 19.29 -20.58
N ASN A 2 11.05 20.06 -20.56
CA ASN A 2 10.88 21.10 -19.55
C ASN A 2 10.44 20.48 -18.23
N ALA A 3 11.11 20.77 -17.11
CA ALA A 3 10.73 20.36 -15.75
C ALA A 3 9.25 20.68 -15.39
N LYS A 4 8.60 21.59 -16.11
CA LYS A 4 7.17 21.88 -16.00
C LYS A 4 6.24 20.78 -16.50
N LEU A 5 6.73 19.86 -17.34
CA LEU A 5 5.97 18.67 -17.75
C LEU A 5 6.00 17.56 -16.69
N LEU A 6 6.90 17.66 -15.75
CA LEU A 6 7.12 16.70 -14.68
C LEU A 6 6.29 16.98 -13.42
N SER A 7 5.68 18.17 -13.33
CA SER A 7 4.74 18.53 -12.27
C SER A 7 3.29 18.13 -12.62
N ARG A 8 3.07 16.98 -13.23
CA ARG A 8 1.74 16.37 -13.15
C ARG A 8 1.46 16.15 -11.67
N GLU A 9 0.38 16.77 -11.18
CA GLU A 9 -0.19 16.29 -9.93
C GLU A 9 -0.26 14.77 -10.04
N VAL A 10 0.53 14.11 -9.24
CA VAL A 10 0.49 12.66 -9.11
C VAL A 10 -0.96 12.34 -8.94
N ASN A 11 -1.53 11.59 -9.86
CA ASN A 11 -2.91 11.16 -9.76
C ASN A 11 -2.95 10.35 -8.46
N LYS A 12 -3.29 11.04 -7.36
CA LYS A 12 -3.25 10.48 -6.01
C LYS A 12 -4.18 9.29 -6.07
N GLY A 13 -3.61 8.11 -6.26
CA GLY A 13 -4.39 6.89 -6.31
C GLY A 13 -5.36 6.90 -5.14
N THR A 14 -6.58 6.56 -5.38
CA THR A 14 -7.67 6.31 -4.42
C THR A 14 -7.62 7.04 -3.07
N GLY A 15 -7.24 8.32 -2.99
CA GLY A 15 -7.30 9.12 -1.77
C GLY A 15 -6.33 8.70 -0.64
N ALA A 16 -6.26 9.51 0.41
CA ALA A 16 -5.57 9.13 1.63
C ALA A 16 -6.28 7.93 2.29
N PRO A 17 -5.57 7.02 2.99
CA PRO A 17 -6.19 5.94 3.71
C PRO A 17 -7.07 6.47 4.84
N VAL A 18 -8.34 6.06 4.85
CA VAL A 18 -9.29 6.36 5.92
C VAL A 18 -9.92 5.05 6.39
N ILE A 19 -9.79 4.76 7.68
CA ILE A 19 -10.29 3.53 8.29
C ILE A 19 -11.65 3.79 8.92
N GLY A 20 -12.66 3.01 8.54
CA GLY A 20 -13.98 3.02 9.14
C GLY A 20 -14.19 1.85 10.11
N VAL A 21 -14.45 2.14 11.38
CA VAL A 21 -14.70 1.14 12.43
C VAL A 21 -16.19 1.07 12.74
N PHE A 22 -16.77 -0.12 12.71
CA PHE A 22 -18.20 -0.34 12.94
C PHE A 22 -18.48 -1.70 13.58
N ALA A 23 -19.70 -1.88 14.08
CA ALA A 23 -20.16 -3.18 14.55
C ALA A 23 -21.60 -3.48 14.10
N PRO A 24 -21.87 -4.74 13.71
CA PRO A 24 -23.23 -5.26 13.64
C PRO A 24 -23.73 -5.62 15.02
N CYS A 25 -25.03 -5.72 15.18
CA CYS A 25 -25.62 -6.28 16.39
C CYS A 25 -26.93 -7.06 16.06
N ASP A 26 -27.29 -7.94 16.97
CA ASP A 26 -28.61 -8.59 16.92
C ASP A 26 -29.67 -7.57 17.33
N PRO A 27 -30.75 -7.40 16.57
CA PRO A 27 -31.83 -6.45 16.92
C PRO A 27 -32.53 -6.76 18.24
N ARG A 28 -32.37 -7.96 18.77
CA ARG A 28 -33.04 -8.46 19.99
C ARG A 28 -32.23 -8.25 21.27
N ILE A 29 -30.99 -7.76 21.19
CA ILE A 29 -30.16 -7.53 22.39
C ILE A 29 -30.68 -6.36 23.21
N ASP A 30 -30.41 -6.42 24.50
CA ASP A 30 -30.77 -5.36 25.45
C ASP A 30 -29.92 -4.11 25.27
N GLN A 31 -30.34 -3.04 25.91
CA GLN A 31 -29.66 -1.74 25.82
C GLN A 31 -28.22 -1.78 26.36
N ALA A 32 -27.97 -2.51 27.45
CA ALA A 32 -26.63 -2.63 28.01
C ALA A 32 -25.66 -3.33 27.04
N SER A 33 -26.14 -4.35 26.33
CA SER A 33 -25.37 -5.02 25.28
C SER A 33 -25.09 -4.13 24.07
N ARG A 34 -26.06 -3.24 23.71
CA ARG A 34 -25.85 -2.23 22.66
C ARG A 34 -24.77 -1.22 23.06
N GLU A 35 -24.88 -0.68 24.27
CA GLU A 35 -23.89 0.27 24.83
C GLU A 35 -22.49 -0.36 24.88
N ARG A 36 -22.38 -1.61 25.29
CA ARG A 36 -21.13 -2.36 25.27
C ARG A 36 -20.56 -2.44 23.86
N SER A 37 -21.36 -2.80 22.86
CA SER A 37 -20.90 -2.90 21.46
C SER A 37 -20.42 -1.54 20.93
N ILE A 38 -21.12 -0.44 21.25
CA ILE A 38 -20.68 0.93 20.90
C ILE A 38 -19.34 1.26 21.55
N ASN A 39 -19.17 0.90 22.82
CA ASN A 39 -17.91 1.15 23.56
C ASN A 39 -16.74 0.37 22.95
N ILE A 40 -16.97 -0.85 22.46
CA ILE A 40 -15.97 -1.64 21.71
C ILE A 40 -15.54 -0.90 20.44
N VAL A 41 -16.50 -0.40 19.65
CA VAL A 41 -16.22 0.36 18.42
C VAL A 41 -15.38 1.59 18.74
N LYS A 42 -15.77 2.39 19.74
CA LYS A 42 -15.05 3.59 20.18
C LYS A 42 -13.63 3.26 20.66
N SER A 43 -13.50 2.27 21.52
CA SER A 43 -12.20 1.83 22.04
C SER A 43 -11.28 1.35 20.92
N ALA A 44 -11.78 0.55 19.99
CA ALA A 44 -11.02 0.09 18.84
C ALA A 44 -10.51 1.26 17.98
N ALA A 45 -11.39 2.20 17.65
CA ALA A 45 -11.02 3.39 16.86
C ALA A 45 -9.97 4.24 17.57
N GLN A 46 -10.12 4.50 18.88
CA GLN A 46 -9.15 5.28 19.66
C GLN A 46 -7.78 4.59 19.75
N LYS A 47 -7.75 3.28 19.99
CA LYS A 47 -6.51 2.49 20.03
C LYS A 47 -5.79 2.50 18.68
N LEU A 48 -6.52 2.31 17.58
CA LEU A 48 -5.95 2.39 16.23
C LEU A 48 -5.39 3.80 15.95
N ALA A 49 -6.13 4.86 16.27
CA ALA A 49 -5.69 6.24 16.06
C ALA A 49 -4.40 6.58 16.84
N SER A 50 -4.20 5.96 18.00
CA SER A 50 -2.98 6.16 18.80
C SER A 50 -1.75 5.44 18.24
N LYS A 51 -1.95 4.31 17.52
CA LYS A 51 -0.87 3.43 17.09
C LYS A 51 -0.51 3.58 15.61
N ILE A 52 -1.47 3.89 14.73
CA ILE A 52 -1.24 3.92 13.29
C ILE A 52 -0.77 5.31 12.85
N LYS A 53 0.36 5.31 12.15
CA LYS A 53 0.96 6.52 11.56
C LYS A 53 1.26 6.28 10.09
N GLN A 54 1.20 7.33 9.28
CA GLN A 54 1.74 7.33 7.93
C GLN A 54 3.28 7.33 7.98
N PRO A 55 3.96 6.95 6.89
CA PRO A 55 5.43 6.97 6.85
C PRO A 55 6.05 8.32 7.17
N ASP A 56 5.34 9.43 6.87
CA ASP A 56 5.75 10.79 7.21
C ASP A 56 5.45 11.19 8.66
N GLY A 57 4.98 10.26 9.49
CA GLY A 57 4.62 10.46 10.89
C GLY A 57 3.24 11.08 11.14
N LYS A 58 2.49 11.45 10.10
CA LYS A 58 1.12 11.94 10.24
C LYS A 58 0.17 10.85 10.72
N ALA A 59 -0.88 11.26 11.42
CA ALA A 59 -1.95 10.35 11.80
C ALA A 59 -2.71 9.85 10.56
N VAL A 60 -3.20 8.62 10.63
CA VAL A 60 -4.19 8.09 9.67
C VAL A 60 -5.57 8.47 10.17
N ASP A 61 -6.45 8.91 9.28
CA ASP A 61 -7.81 9.24 9.63
C ASP A 61 -8.60 7.98 9.98
N ILE A 62 -9.17 7.97 11.19
CA ILE A 62 -9.99 6.86 11.69
C ILE A 62 -11.36 7.41 12.08
N VAL A 63 -12.37 6.90 11.40
CA VAL A 63 -13.77 7.24 11.63
C VAL A 63 -14.46 6.03 12.26
N TYR A 64 -15.35 6.24 13.21
CA TYR A 64 -16.18 5.19 13.74
C TYR A 64 -17.65 5.54 13.64
N SER A 65 -18.51 4.53 13.62
CA SER A 65 -19.95 4.70 13.71
C SER A 65 -20.44 4.30 15.11
N ASP A 66 -21.22 5.15 15.73
CA ASP A 66 -21.99 4.83 16.95
C ASP A 66 -23.37 4.24 16.61
N ILE A 67 -23.69 4.12 15.33
CA ILE A 67 -24.86 3.39 14.85
C ILE A 67 -24.48 1.93 14.73
N LEU A 68 -25.08 1.08 15.55
CA LEU A 68 -24.98 -0.37 15.42
C LEU A 68 -25.85 -0.84 14.25
N ILE A 69 -25.30 -1.69 13.41
CA ILE A 69 -26.02 -2.19 12.23
C ILE A 69 -26.82 -3.42 12.62
N ASP A 70 -28.14 -3.29 12.74
CA ASP A 70 -29.07 -4.38 13.04
C ASP A 70 -30.07 -4.65 11.91
N ALA A 71 -30.10 -3.77 10.90
CA ALA A 71 -30.91 -3.90 9.68
C ALA A 71 -30.25 -3.14 8.52
N GLU A 72 -30.77 -3.33 7.31
CA GLU A 72 -30.27 -2.68 6.07
C GLU A 72 -30.30 -1.15 6.16
N SER A 73 -31.32 -0.57 6.82
CA SER A 73 -31.44 0.88 6.97
C SER A 73 -30.29 1.51 7.75
N GLN A 74 -29.77 0.83 8.78
CA GLN A 74 -28.57 1.27 9.51
C GLN A 74 -27.31 1.04 8.67
N ALA A 75 -27.24 -0.05 7.91
CA ALA A 75 -26.15 -0.27 6.96
C ALA A 75 -26.05 0.88 5.95
N ASP A 76 -27.17 1.35 5.41
CA ASP A 76 -27.23 2.51 4.52
C ASP A 76 -26.78 3.82 5.20
N GLN A 77 -27.15 4.02 6.47
CA GLN A 77 -26.75 5.21 7.21
C GLN A 77 -25.24 5.23 7.46
N VAL A 78 -24.70 4.10 7.93
CA VAL A 78 -23.25 3.97 8.18
C VAL A 78 -22.48 4.07 6.86
N ALA A 79 -22.99 3.50 5.77
CA ALA A 79 -22.36 3.62 4.46
C ALA A 79 -22.29 5.08 3.98
N ARG A 80 -23.35 5.87 4.17
CA ARG A 80 -23.32 7.31 3.84
C ARG A 80 -22.30 8.04 4.69
N GLN A 81 -22.32 7.86 6.02
CA GLN A 81 -21.34 8.46 6.94
C GLN A 81 -19.91 8.15 6.52
N PHE A 82 -19.61 6.90 6.21
CA PHE A 82 -18.28 6.46 5.83
C PHE A 82 -17.85 6.97 4.46
N LYS A 83 -18.75 7.02 3.48
CA LYS A 83 -18.46 7.60 2.15
C LYS A 83 -18.17 9.11 2.23
N GLU A 84 -18.94 9.85 3.00
CA GLU A 84 -18.72 11.29 3.23
C GLU A 84 -17.37 11.55 3.90
N ALA A 85 -16.93 10.65 4.78
CA ALA A 85 -15.61 10.69 5.42
C ALA A 85 -14.47 10.14 4.54
N GLY A 86 -14.76 9.60 3.35
CA GLY A 86 -13.75 9.02 2.45
C GLY A 86 -13.21 7.66 2.88
N VAL A 87 -13.95 6.91 3.72
CA VAL A 87 -13.52 5.57 4.19
C VAL A 87 -13.27 4.63 3.02
N ASN A 88 -12.10 4.00 3.01
CA ASN A 88 -11.66 3.03 2.01
C ASN A 88 -11.07 1.74 2.61
N ILE A 89 -11.02 1.64 3.94
CA ILE A 89 -10.64 0.47 4.71
C ILE A 89 -11.70 0.23 5.78
N LEU A 90 -12.19 -1.00 5.93
CA LEU A 90 -13.25 -1.35 6.86
C LEU A 90 -12.73 -2.24 7.99
N VAL A 91 -13.07 -1.90 9.23
CA VAL A 91 -12.80 -2.71 10.43
C VAL A 91 -14.12 -3.00 11.13
N CYS A 92 -14.53 -4.25 11.11
CA CYS A 92 -15.73 -4.76 11.77
C CYS A 92 -15.36 -5.35 13.13
N VAL A 93 -15.97 -4.90 14.21
CA VAL A 93 -15.71 -5.36 15.59
C VAL A 93 -16.97 -5.97 16.24
N PRO A 94 -17.43 -7.14 15.77
CA PRO A 94 -18.67 -7.75 16.24
C PRO A 94 -18.51 -8.31 17.65
N ASP A 95 -19.41 -7.94 18.55
CA ASP A 95 -19.50 -8.47 19.92
C ASP A 95 -20.57 -9.56 20.05
N THR A 96 -21.59 -9.50 19.19
CA THR A 96 -22.74 -10.41 19.24
C THR A 96 -22.98 -11.08 17.90
N TRP A 97 -23.88 -12.06 17.88
CA TRP A 97 -24.48 -12.53 16.65
C TRP A 97 -25.24 -11.41 15.94
N SER A 98 -25.34 -11.49 14.64
CA SER A 98 -26.24 -10.72 13.80
C SER A 98 -26.53 -11.50 12.51
N PHE A 99 -27.29 -10.90 11.60
CA PHE A 99 -27.63 -11.48 10.30
C PHE A 99 -26.72 -10.88 9.22
N PRO A 100 -25.72 -11.63 8.70
CA PRO A 100 -24.71 -11.09 7.80
C PRO A 100 -25.28 -10.31 6.62
N GLN A 101 -26.31 -10.83 5.96
CA GLN A 101 -26.92 -10.20 4.77
C GLN A 101 -27.59 -8.87 5.05
N LEU A 102 -28.20 -8.70 6.25
CA LEU A 102 -28.88 -7.47 6.64
C LEU A 102 -27.93 -6.40 7.21
N THR A 103 -26.71 -6.79 7.52
CA THR A 103 -25.74 -5.96 8.23
C THR A 103 -24.46 -5.73 7.42
N THR A 104 -23.41 -6.48 7.67
CA THR A 104 -22.12 -6.23 7.02
C THR A 104 -22.17 -6.43 5.50
N LEU A 105 -22.88 -7.42 4.98
CA LEU A 105 -22.97 -7.59 3.52
C LEU A 105 -23.75 -6.45 2.87
N SER A 106 -24.81 -5.96 3.52
CA SER A 106 -25.55 -4.77 3.08
C SER A 106 -24.65 -3.53 3.08
N LEU A 107 -23.88 -3.30 4.16
CA LEU A 107 -22.89 -2.22 4.20
C LEU A 107 -21.87 -2.33 3.06
N MET A 108 -21.31 -3.51 2.85
CA MET A 108 -20.29 -3.74 1.83
C MET A 108 -20.78 -3.54 0.40
N ALA A 109 -22.09 -3.69 0.14
CA ALA A 109 -22.68 -3.42 -1.16
C ALA A 109 -22.52 -1.96 -1.61
N HIS A 110 -22.26 -1.05 -0.68
CA HIS A 110 -22.01 0.36 -0.94
C HIS A 110 -20.55 0.70 -1.26
N PHE A 111 -19.63 -0.25 -1.11
CA PHE A 111 -18.20 -0.05 -1.31
C PHE A 111 -17.67 -0.84 -2.51
N PRO A 112 -16.54 -0.42 -3.12
CA PRO A 112 -15.87 -1.21 -4.14
C PRO A 112 -15.62 -2.65 -3.69
N LYS A 113 -15.72 -3.60 -4.62
CA LYS A 113 -15.58 -5.04 -4.31
C LYS A 113 -14.24 -5.39 -3.65
N ASP A 114 -13.21 -4.62 -3.90
CA ASP A 114 -11.86 -4.80 -3.41
C ASP A 114 -11.54 -3.92 -2.19
N THR A 115 -12.52 -3.26 -1.58
CA THR A 115 -12.33 -2.56 -0.30
C THR A 115 -11.88 -3.55 0.78
N PRO A 116 -10.70 -3.37 1.40
CA PRO A 116 -10.22 -4.24 2.46
C PRO A 116 -11.16 -4.25 3.65
N ILE A 117 -11.45 -5.42 4.21
CA ILE A 117 -12.24 -5.57 5.42
C ILE A 117 -11.59 -6.55 6.40
N ASN A 118 -11.49 -6.15 7.65
CA ASN A 118 -11.06 -6.96 8.77
C ASN A 118 -12.22 -7.22 9.72
N PHE A 119 -12.25 -8.42 10.29
CA PHE A 119 -13.13 -8.77 11.39
C PHE A 119 -12.29 -9.05 12.63
N THR A 120 -12.38 -8.19 13.64
CA THR A 120 -11.71 -8.39 14.93
C THR A 120 -12.76 -8.62 16.01
N THR A 121 -12.70 -9.76 16.67
CA THR A 121 -13.64 -10.16 17.72
C THR A 121 -12.97 -10.99 18.81
N GLY A 122 -13.53 -11.00 20.01
CA GLY A 122 -13.00 -11.77 21.12
C GLY A 122 -14.00 -12.69 21.80
N ASN A 123 -15.26 -12.71 21.35
CA ASN A 123 -16.32 -13.40 22.07
C ASN A 123 -16.92 -14.57 21.29
N SER A 124 -17.07 -15.70 21.99
CA SER A 124 -17.70 -16.89 21.46
C SER A 124 -19.00 -17.29 22.19
N ALA A 125 -19.08 -17.08 23.50
CA ALA A 125 -20.26 -17.32 24.31
C ALA A 125 -20.14 -16.52 25.63
N PRO A 126 -21.19 -15.95 26.16
CA PRO A 126 -22.59 -15.93 25.66
C PRO A 126 -22.85 -14.97 24.48
N ARG A 127 -21.80 -14.28 24.03
CA ARG A 127 -21.86 -13.27 22.95
C ARG A 127 -21.16 -13.80 21.70
N PRO A 128 -21.90 -14.36 20.71
CA PRO A 128 -21.30 -15.12 19.62
C PRO A 128 -20.76 -14.25 18.46
N GLY A 129 -19.97 -13.24 18.76
CA GLY A 129 -19.29 -12.41 17.74
C GLY A 129 -18.35 -13.22 16.84
N VAL A 130 -17.67 -14.23 17.41
CA VAL A 130 -16.83 -15.15 16.63
C VAL A 130 -17.64 -15.94 15.61
N VAL A 131 -18.83 -16.42 15.98
CA VAL A 131 -19.73 -17.17 15.06
C VAL A 131 -20.19 -16.25 13.92
N TYR A 132 -20.61 -15.03 14.24
CA TYR A 132 -20.95 -14.04 13.24
C TYR A 132 -19.80 -13.75 12.26
N THR A 133 -18.59 -13.55 12.80
CA THR A 133 -17.38 -13.29 12.02
C THR A 133 -17.14 -14.38 10.97
N HIS A 134 -17.13 -15.66 11.40
CA HIS A 134 -16.88 -16.77 10.48
C HIS A 134 -17.99 -16.94 9.44
N ALA A 135 -19.24 -16.79 9.85
CA ALA A 135 -20.38 -16.85 8.91
C ALA A 135 -20.30 -15.76 7.84
N THR A 136 -19.96 -14.51 8.26
CA THR A 136 -19.85 -13.37 7.35
C THR A 136 -18.63 -13.49 6.43
N ALA A 137 -17.48 -13.86 6.97
CA ALA A 137 -16.26 -14.06 6.18
C ALA A 137 -16.42 -15.19 5.16
N GLY A 138 -17.08 -16.28 5.54
CA GLY A 138 -17.42 -17.37 4.62
C GLY A 138 -18.33 -16.92 3.47
N ALA A 139 -19.32 -16.08 3.76
CA ALA A 139 -20.19 -15.50 2.72
C ALA A 139 -19.39 -14.59 1.77
N ILE A 140 -18.52 -13.73 2.31
CA ILE A 140 -17.66 -12.83 1.51
C ILE A 140 -16.70 -13.63 0.63
N ALA A 141 -16.13 -14.72 1.13
CA ALA A 141 -15.25 -15.59 0.36
C ALA A 141 -15.95 -16.20 -0.87
N GLN A 142 -17.26 -16.48 -0.80
CA GLN A 142 -18.04 -16.96 -1.94
C GLN A 142 -18.19 -15.91 -3.05
N PHE A 143 -18.01 -14.63 -2.75
CA PHE A 143 -17.93 -13.55 -3.74
C PHE A 143 -16.50 -13.36 -4.30
N GLY A 144 -15.58 -14.27 -4.00
CA GLY A 144 -14.19 -14.21 -4.46
C GLY A 144 -13.34 -13.16 -3.74
N LYS A 145 -13.77 -12.70 -2.56
CA LYS A 145 -13.07 -11.69 -1.77
C LYS A 145 -12.43 -12.33 -0.54
N LEU A 146 -11.16 -12.01 -0.31
CA LEU A 146 -10.46 -12.39 0.91
C LEU A 146 -10.80 -11.42 2.03
N THR A 147 -11.03 -11.97 3.21
CA THR A 147 -11.20 -11.21 4.45
C THR A 147 -10.18 -11.68 5.47
N HIS A 148 -9.79 -10.78 6.35
CA HIS A 148 -8.95 -11.15 7.47
C HIS A 148 -9.80 -11.30 8.72
N ILE A 149 -9.57 -12.39 9.45
CA ILE A 149 -10.21 -12.69 10.74
C ILE A 149 -9.14 -12.64 11.84
N ASN A 150 -9.39 -11.80 12.84
CA ASN A 150 -8.55 -11.66 14.02
C ASN A 150 -9.41 -11.99 15.25
N VAL A 151 -9.17 -13.17 15.83
CA VAL A 151 -9.89 -13.65 17.02
C VAL A 151 -9.00 -13.54 18.23
N GLY A 152 -9.39 -12.70 19.17
CA GLY A 152 -8.69 -12.49 20.42
C GLY A 152 -9.53 -12.85 21.63
N LYS A 153 -9.22 -12.23 22.76
CA LYS A 153 -9.95 -12.37 24.01
C LYS A 153 -10.42 -11.00 24.47
N TRP A 154 -11.72 -10.81 24.59
CA TRP A 154 -12.30 -9.64 25.22
C TRP A 154 -12.90 -10.06 26.54
N PRO A 155 -12.50 -9.42 27.67
CA PRO A 155 -13.05 -9.76 28.96
C PRO A 155 -14.56 -9.57 28.95
N ASP A 156 -15.28 -10.56 29.43
CA ASP A 156 -16.76 -10.51 29.53
C ASP A 156 -17.24 -9.71 30.76
N THR A 157 -16.29 -9.25 31.59
CA THR A 157 -16.54 -8.53 32.83
C THR A 157 -16.28 -7.05 32.66
N GLY A 158 -17.32 -6.24 32.88
CA GLY A 158 -17.18 -4.78 32.93
C GLY A 158 -17.78 -4.05 31.73
N GLN A 159 -17.86 -2.73 31.89
CA GLN A 159 -18.56 -1.83 30.96
C GLN A 159 -17.81 -1.52 29.65
N ALA A 160 -16.52 -1.82 29.58
CA ALA A 160 -15.72 -1.57 28.39
C ALA A 160 -14.73 -2.73 28.18
N PRO A 161 -15.07 -3.76 27.42
CA PRO A 161 -14.12 -4.78 27.05
C PRO A 161 -13.02 -4.16 26.18
N GLU A 162 -11.79 -4.32 26.61
CA GLU A 162 -10.64 -3.89 25.84
C GLU A 162 -10.03 -5.07 25.09
N MET A 163 -9.58 -4.85 23.86
CA MET A 163 -8.77 -5.82 23.17
C MET A 163 -7.50 -6.07 23.98
N ASP A 164 -7.09 -7.34 24.09
CA ASP A 164 -5.76 -7.66 24.56
C ASP A 164 -4.70 -7.15 23.59
N ASP A 165 -3.47 -6.98 24.08
CA ASP A 165 -2.39 -6.36 23.32
C ASP A 165 -2.08 -7.14 22.02
N GLN A 166 -2.09 -8.46 22.05
CA GLN A 166 -1.82 -9.28 20.86
C GLN A 166 -2.91 -9.10 19.79
N THR A 167 -4.17 -9.06 20.20
CA THR A 167 -5.29 -8.82 19.28
C THR A 167 -5.17 -7.43 18.62
N LEU A 168 -4.77 -6.43 19.42
CA LEU A 168 -4.57 -5.08 18.90
C LEU A 168 -3.37 -5.01 17.95
N GLU A 169 -2.25 -5.64 18.26
CA GLU A 169 -1.08 -5.69 17.37
C GLU A 169 -1.41 -6.34 16.04
N ASN A 170 -2.07 -7.50 16.05
CA ASN A 170 -2.52 -8.16 14.82
C ASN A 170 -3.44 -7.28 13.98
N LEU A 171 -4.32 -6.51 14.60
CA LEU A 171 -5.19 -5.57 13.91
C LEU A 171 -4.41 -4.39 13.32
N VAL A 172 -3.44 -3.86 14.03
CA VAL A 172 -2.55 -2.77 13.57
C VAL A 172 -1.74 -3.23 12.36
N ASP A 173 -1.13 -4.41 12.42
CA ASP A 173 -0.35 -4.97 11.31
C ASP A 173 -1.22 -5.17 10.06
N TRP A 174 -2.45 -5.68 10.25
CA TRP A 174 -3.39 -5.78 9.14
C TRP A 174 -3.77 -4.41 8.57
N CYS A 175 -3.97 -3.40 9.42
CA CYS A 175 -4.27 -2.04 8.97
C CYS A 175 -3.12 -1.46 8.14
N TYR A 176 -1.86 -1.68 8.52
CA TYR A 176 -0.72 -1.26 7.70
C TYR A 176 -0.68 -1.98 6.35
N ALA A 177 -0.98 -3.28 6.30
CA ALA A 177 -1.10 -4.00 5.04
C ALA A 177 -2.23 -3.44 4.15
N ALA A 178 -3.39 -3.12 4.75
CA ALA A 178 -4.51 -2.52 4.04
C ALA A 178 -4.20 -1.10 3.52
N ILE A 179 -3.51 -0.28 4.33
CA ILE A 179 -3.03 1.06 3.93
C ILE A 179 -2.09 0.95 2.74
N THR A 180 -1.13 0.02 2.79
CA THR A 180 -0.20 -0.24 1.69
C THR A 180 -0.94 -0.67 0.42
N PHE A 181 -1.90 -1.59 0.55
CA PHE A 181 -2.72 -2.03 -0.58
C PHE A 181 -3.48 -0.86 -1.23
N ILE A 182 -4.13 0.00 -0.43
CA ILE A 182 -4.81 1.20 -0.93
C ILE A 182 -3.82 2.16 -1.60
N GLY A 183 -2.63 2.33 -1.02
CA GLY A 183 -1.58 3.18 -1.56
C GLY A 183 -1.00 2.70 -2.90
N LEU A 184 -0.98 1.39 -3.14
CA LEU A 184 -0.47 0.79 -4.38
C LEU A 184 -1.49 0.82 -5.53
N ARG A 185 -2.78 0.86 -5.24
CA ARG A 185 -3.83 0.82 -6.27
C ARG A 185 -3.73 1.97 -7.25
N GLY A 186 -3.72 1.63 -8.54
CA GLY A 186 -3.57 2.60 -9.63
C GLY A 186 -2.17 3.17 -9.77
N ARG A 187 -1.21 2.74 -8.94
CA ARG A 187 0.19 3.12 -9.09
C ARG A 187 0.88 2.29 -10.15
N ARG A 188 2.04 2.75 -10.59
CA ARG A 188 2.82 2.13 -11.66
C ARG A 188 4.23 1.80 -11.17
N VAL A 189 4.70 0.62 -11.56
CA VAL A 189 6.11 0.22 -11.50
C VAL A 189 6.64 0.11 -12.93
N VAL A 190 7.84 0.61 -13.17
CA VAL A 190 8.49 0.53 -14.48
C VAL A 190 9.55 -0.54 -14.46
N VAL A 191 9.49 -1.44 -15.43
CA VAL A 191 10.52 -2.45 -15.67
C VAL A 191 11.27 -2.06 -16.95
N PHE A 192 12.57 -1.86 -16.83
CA PHE A 192 13.45 -1.57 -17.96
C PHE A 192 14.03 -2.88 -18.47
N GLY A 193 13.72 -3.19 -19.74
CA GLY A 193 14.08 -4.43 -20.39
C GLY A 193 12.95 -5.45 -20.41
N HIS A 194 13.33 -6.67 -20.77
CA HIS A 194 12.41 -7.79 -20.91
C HIS A 194 12.77 -8.93 -19.96
N ASP A 195 11.87 -9.89 -19.86
CA ASP A 195 12.06 -11.11 -19.10
C ASP A 195 13.33 -11.82 -19.59
N SER A 196 14.37 -11.84 -18.79
CA SER A 196 15.68 -12.33 -19.17
C SER A 196 16.08 -13.58 -18.39
N MET A 197 17.03 -14.30 -18.96
CA MET A 197 17.73 -15.43 -18.33
C MET A 197 16.88 -16.69 -18.08
N GLY A 198 15.65 -16.77 -18.59
CA GLY A 198 14.80 -17.98 -18.45
C GLY A 198 14.41 -18.31 -17.01
N MET A 199 14.38 -17.32 -16.13
CA MET A 199 13.97 -17.49 -14.73
C MET A 199 12.48 -17.13 -14.57
N GLU A 200 11.60 -18.09 -14.76
CA GLU A 200 10.15 -17.87 -14.65
C GLU A 200 9.73 -17.32 -13.28
N THR A 201 10.43 -17.69 -12.22
CA THR A 201 10.17 -17.18 -10.87
C THR A 201 10.51 -15.71 -10.66
N ALA A 202 11.27 -15.11 -11.58
CA ALA A 202 11.59 -13.68 -11.59
C ALA A 202 10.58 -12.86 -12.41
N LEU A 203 9.63 -13.51 -13.09
CA LEU A 203 8.65 -12.83 -13.93
C LEU A 203 7.47 -12.34 -13.09
N ALA A 204 7.23 -11.03 -13.12
CA ALA A 204 5.99 -10.49 -12.57
C ALA A 204 4.84 -10.69 -13.57
N HIS A 205 3.83 -11.45 -13.15
CA HIS A 205 2.64 -11.68 -13.97
C HIS A 205 1.75 -10.43 -13.95
N VAL A 206 1.76 -9.66 -15.03
CA VAL A 206 1.12 -8.33 -15.10
C VAL A 206 -0.35 -8.36 -14.71
N LEU A 207 -1.11 -9.35 -15.22
CA LEU A 207 -2.55 -9.43 -14.93
C LEU A 207 -2.83 -9.80 -13.47
N GLU A 208 -2.05 -10.71 -12.90
CA GLU A 208 -2.20 -11.10 -11.49
C GLU A 208 -1.78 -9.95 -10.56
N THR A 209 -0.68 -9.27 -10.87
CA THR A 209 -0.24 -8.09 -10.10
C THR A 209 -1.32 -7.00 -10.10
N ARG A 210 -1.92 -6.74 -11.26
CA ARG A 210 -3.05 -5.80 -11.37
C ARG A 210 -4.26 -6.27 -10.56
N ASN A 211 -4.63 -7.55 -10.67
CA ASN A 211 -5.80 -8.08 -10.00
C ASN A 211 -5.62 -8.15 -8.47
N GLN A 212 -4.43 -8.53 -8.00
CA GLN A 212 -4.16 -8.69 -6.57
C GLN A 212 -3.85 -7.38 -5.85
N PHE A 213 -3.09 -6.49 -6.49
CA PHE A 213 -2.59 -5.26 -5.86
C PHE A 213 -3.11 -3.98 -6.50
N GLY A 214 -3.80 -4.07 -7.64
CA GLY A 214 -4.19 -2.89 -8.42
C GLY A 214 -3.00 -2.14 -9.03
N LEU A 215 -1.81 -2.76 -9.05
CA LEU A 215 -0.56 -2.17 -9.47
C LEU A 215 -0.33 -2.38 -10.97
N GLU A 216 0.03 -1.31 -11.68
CA GLU A 216 0.35 -1.36 -13.10
C GLU A 216 1.85 -1.63 -13.31
N ILE A 217 2.18 -2.58 -14.20
CA ILE A 217 3.56 -2.82 -14.63
C ILE A 217 3.72 -2.29 -16.05
N THR A 218 4.59 -1.29 -16.22
CA THR A 218 4.97 -0.74 -17.53
C THR A 218 6.37 -1.22 -17.88
N ARG A 219 6.52 -1.85 -19.05
CA ARG A 219 7.83 -2.27 -19.56
C ARG A 219 8.34 -1.27 -20.59
N LEU A 220 9.59 -0.87 -20.44
CA LEU A 220 10.32 -0.01 -21.37
C LEU A 220 11.51 -0.78 -21.93
N ASP A 221 11.69 -0.67 -23.23
CA ASP A 221 12.82 -1.30 -23.93
C ASP A 221 14.14 -0.64 -23.54
N MET A 222 15.19 -1.43 -23.32
CA MET A 222 16.52 -0.95 -22.99
C MET A 222 17.12 -0.06 -24.08
N LYS A 223 16.68 -0.26 -25.32
CA LYS A 223 17.10 0.61 -26.44
C LYS A 223 16.69 2.07 -26.21
N LEU A 224 15.56 2.33 -25.57
CA LEU A 224 15.14 3.71 -25.23
C LEU A 224 16.20 4.37 -24.35
N LEU A 225 16.66 3.69 -23.30
CA LEU A 225 17.68 4.24 -22.39
C LEU A 225 19.02 4.46 -23.10
N SER A 226 19.42 3.48 -23.92
CA SER A 226 20.65 3.59 -24.73
C SER A 226 20.59 4.79 -25.69
N ASP A 227 19.48 4.98 -26.40
CA ASP A 227 19.29 6.09 -27.31
C ASP A 227 19.26 7.44 -26.57
N MET A 228 18.63 7.51 -25.41
CA MET A 228 18.60 8.72 -24.59
C MET A 228 19.98 9.08 -24.05
N LEU A 229 20.76 8.09 -23.62
CA LEU A 229 22.12 8.28 -23.15
C LEU A 229 23.04 8.76 -24.27
N GLN A 230 22.97 8.13 -25.46
CA GLN A 230 23.75 8.53 -26.64
C GLN A 230 23.40 9.94 -27.14
N LYS A 231 22.13 10.35 -27.03
CA LYS A 231 21.65 11.68 -27.39
C LYS A 231 21.86 12.73 -26.30
N GLU A 232 22.47 12.31 -25.17
CA GLU A 232 22.66 13.16 -24.00
C GLU A 232 21.35 13.83 -23.53
N SER A 233 20.24 13.05 -23.51
CA SER A 233 18.91 13.51 -23.14
C SER A 233 18.75 13.66 -21.62
N TYR A 234 19.61 14.43 -20.99
CA TYR A 234 19.63 14.73 -19.55
C TYR A 234 20.17 16.13 -19.32
N ASP A 235 19.93 16.71 -18.14
CA ASP A 235 20.46 18.02 -17.77
C ASP A 235 21.94 17.92 -17.36
N LYS A 236 22.82 18.53 -18.14
CA LYS A 236 24.28 18.52 -17.90
C LYS A 236 24.69 19.27 -16.64
N GLU A 237 23.98 20.32 -16.26
CA GLU A 237 24.27 21.06 -15.03
C GLU A 237 23.81 20.27 -13.80
N GLU A 238 22.73 19.56 -13.93
CA GLU A 238 22.25 18.64 -12.88
C GLU A 238 23.22 17.45 -12.71
N LEU A 239 23.76 16.91 -13.80
CA LEU A 239 24.80 15.88 -13.76
C LEU A 239 26.03 16.34 -12.95
N LYS A 240 26.51 17.56 -13.20
CA LYS A 240 27.63 18.12 -12.44
C LYS A 240 27.33 18.25 -10.95
N LYS A 241 26.11 18.70 -10.61
CA LYS A 241 25.68 18.81 -9.19
C LYS A 241 25.62 17.43 -8.53
N LEU A 242 25.04 16.46 -9.22
CA LEU A 242 24.94 15.08 -8.73
C LEU A 242 26.32 14.46 -8.52
N ARG A 243 27.26 14.68 -9.46
CA ARG A 243 28.64 14.25 -9.33
C ARG A 243 29.32 14.87 -8.10
N SER A 244 29.22 16.18 -7.94
CA SER A 244 29.80 16.88 -6.80
C SER A 244 29.21 16.43 -5.47
N TRP A 245 27.91 16.16 -5.45
CA TRP A 245 27.23 15.61 -4.27
C TRP A 245 27.77 14.21 -3.94
N LEU A 246 27.90 13.32 -4.91
CA LEU A 246 28.42 11.97 -4.73
C LEU A 246 29.86 12.01 -4.20
N GLU A 247 30.75 12.80 -4.81
CA GLU A 247 32.11 12.97 -4.39
C GLU A 247 32.23 13.53 -2.97
N GLY A 248 31.35 14.42 -2.56
CA GLY A 248 31.32 15.01 -1.24
C GLY A 248 30.77 14.10 -0.13
N HIS A 249 29.78 13.28 -0.46
CA HIS A 249 29.05 12.47 0.55
C HIS A 249 29.48 11.01 0.58
N ALA A 250 29.98 10.48 -0.51
CA ALA A 250 30.29 9.07 -0.65
C ALA A 250 31.79 8.76 -0.39
N LYS A 251 32.64 9.78 -0.30
CA LYS A 251 34.11 9.66 -0.22
C LYS A 251 34.58 8.75 0.93
N ASP A 252 33.82 8.68 2.01
CA ASP A 252 34.17 7.89 3.19
C ASP A 252 33.34 6.60 3.32
N ARG A 253 32.39 6.33 2.40
CA ARG A 253 31.45 5.23 2.51
C ARG A 253 31.41 4.28 1.33
N ILE A 254 31.89 4.68 0.17
CA ILE A 254 31.87 3.89 -1.05
C ILE A 254 33.29 3.76 -1.56
N GLU A 255 33.85 2.56 -1.42
CA GLU A 255 35.05 2.19 -2.14
C GLU A 255 34.64 1.83 -3.58
N LEU A 256 34.92 2.73 -4.52
CA LEU A 256 34.70 2.51 -5.96
C LEU A 256 36.06 2.45 -6.69
N PRO A 257 36.98 1.53 -6.33
CA PRO A 257 38.38 1.57 -6.82
C PRO A 257 38.46 1.41 -8.33
N GLU A 258 37.46 0.82 -8.99
CA GLU A 258 37.40 0.66 -10.44
C GLU A 258 36.78 1.86 -11.15
N LEU A 259 35.87 2.55 -10.49
CA LEU A 259 35.15 3.72 -11.02
C LEU A 259 35.88 5.04 -10.79
N GLU A 260 36.70 5.13 -9.75
CA GLU A 260 37.61 6.28 -9.56
C GLU A 260 38.58 6.44 -10.74
N LYS A 261 38.93 5.34 -11.41
CA LYS A 261 39.83 5.33 -12.57
C LYS A 261 39.17 5.69 -13.89
N ASP A 262 37.86 5.49 -13.99
CA ASP A 262 37.06 5.75 -15.20
C ASP A 262 35.96 6.78 -14.91
N SER A 263 36.33 8.05 -15.01
CA SER A 263 35.39 9.15 -14.77
C SER A 263 34.26 9.17 -15.80
N GLU A 264 34.45 8.64 -17.01
CA GLU A 264 33.46 8.55 -18.06
C GLU A 264 32.39 7.51 -17.72
N LEU A 265 32.79 6.38 -17.15
CA LEU A 265 31.84 5.34 -16.72
C LEU A 265 30.93 5.85 -15.58
N LEU A 266 31.51 6.55 -14.62
CA LEU A 266 30.74 7.17 -13.54
C LEU A 266 29.77 8.24 -14.09
N ASP A 267 30.22 9.11 -14.99
CA ASP A 267 29.34 10.12 -15.61
C ASP A 267 28.17 9.48 -16.40
N LYS A 268 28.43 8.37 -17.10
CA LYS A 268 27.37 7.59 -17.76
C LYS A 268 26.37 7.00 -16.78
N SER A 269 26.84 6.51 -15.63
CA SER A 269 25.98 5.96 -14.57
C SER A 269 25.08 7.04 -13.99
N LEU A 270 25.63 8.19 -13.67
CA LEU A 270 24.88 9.33 -13.14
C LEU A 270 23.90 9.90 -14.20
N ALA A 271 24.32 9.97 -15.46
CA ALA A 271 23.45 10.38 -16.56
C ALA A 271 22.27 9.41 -16.75
N LEU A 272 22.53 8.10 -16.65
CA LEU A 272 21.48 7.08 -16.71
C LEU A 272 20.49 7.22 -15.54
N TYR A 273 21.00 7.50 -14.33
CA TYR A 273 20.14 7.81 -13.18
C TYR A 273 19.20 8.98 -13.47
N LEU A 274 19.71 10.10 -14.00
CA LEU A 274 18.88 11.26 -14.34
C LEU A 274 17.82 10.91 -15.38
N ILE A 275 18.19 10.16 -16.43
CA ILE A 275 17.25 9.70 -17.47
C ILE A 275 16.15 8.83 -16.86
N VAL A 276 16.51 7.86 -16.03
CA VAL A 276 15.54 6.96 -15.38
C VAL A 276 14.64 7.73 -14.44
N ARG A 277 15.20 8.58 -13.59
CA ARG A 277 14.42 9.45 -12.69
C ARG A 277 13.38 10.26 -13.47
N ASP A 278 13.79 10.90 -14.55
CA ASP A 278 12.91 11.74 -15.34
C ASP A 278 11.80 10.92 -16.03
N LEU A 279 12.13 9.73 -16.54
CA LEU A 279 11.14 8.79 -17.08
C LEU A 279 10.17 8.30 -15.99
N MET A 280 10.66 8.00 -14.79
CA MET A 280 9.82 7.58 -13.67
C MET A 280 8.83 8.67 -13.26
N VAL A 281 9.28 9.92 -13.20
CA VAL A 281 8.42 11.08 -12.93
C VAL A 281 7.42 11.30 -14.07
N GLU A 282 7.85 11.22 -15.35
CA GLU A 282 6.95 11.36 -16.51
C GLU A 282 5.84 10.31 -16.51
N LEU A 283 6.17 9.08 -16.10
CA LEU A 283 5.23 7.96 -16.06
C LEU A 283 4.42 7.87 -14.77
N ASP A 284 4.65 8.76 -13.81
CA ASP A 284 4.05 8.71 -12.48
C ASP A 284 4.27 7.33 -11.82
N ALA A 285 5.49 6.85 -11.84
CA ALA A 285 5.87 5.55 -11.32
C ALA A 285 6.34 5.66 -9.87
N VAL A 286 5.98 4.69 -9.04
CA VAL A 286 6.36 4.61 -7.62
C VAL A 286 7.57 3.71 -7.37
N GLY A 287 8.03 3.01 -8.39
CA GLY A 287 9.19 2.15 -8.32
C GLY A 287 9.60 1.69 -9.70
N GLY A 288 10.83 1.16 -9.83
CA GLY A 288 11.34 0.62 -11.07
C GLY A 288 12.59 -0.21 -10.87
N GLY A 289 12.97 -0.96 -11.89
CA GLY A 289 14.16 -1.78 -11.87
C GLY A 289 14.49 -2.33 -13.25
N PHE A 290 15.69 -2.90 -13.36
CA PHE A 290 16.20 -3.48 -14.60
C PHE A 290 16.08 -5.00 -14.59
N MET A 291 15.66 -5.55 -15.73
CA MET A 291 15.55 -7.00 -15.93
C MET A 291 16.38 -7.51 -17.11
N SER A 292 17.45 -6.83 -17.47
CA SER A 292 18.17 -7.11 -18.72
C SER A 292 19.69 -7.21 -18.53
N GLN A 293 20.14 -8.04 -17.62
CA GLN A 293 21.60 -8.22 -17.39
C GLN A 293 22.37 -8.61 -18.65
N LEU A 294 21.78 -9.44 -19.53
CA LEU A 294 22.44 -9.85 -20.78
C LEU A 294 22.59 -8.70 -21.79
N GLU A 295 21.72 -7.71 -21.74
CA GLU A 295 21.78 -6.56 -22.65
C GLU A 295 22.87 -5.55 -22.27
N TRP A 296 23.32 -5.58 -21.01
CA TRP A 296 24.36 -4.69 -20.50
C TRP A 296 25.77 -5.07 -20.94
N GLY A 297 26.00 -6.34 -21.28
CA GLY A 297 27.33 -6.90 -21.51
C GLY A 297 27.84 -6.83 -22.95
N SER A 298 27.15 -6.19 -23.90
CA SER A 298 27.64 -6.17 -25.29
C SER A 298 28.50 -4.93 -25.58
N ASP A 299 29.67 -5.15 -26.14
CA ASP A 299 30.72 -4.16 -26.40
C ASP A 299 30.31 -2.93 -27.24
N SER A 300 29.22 -3.02 -27.95
CA SER A 300 28.76 -1.94 -28.84
C SER A 300 27.77 -0.98 -28.19
N ARG A 301 27.43 -1.14 -26.92
CA ARG A 301 26.37 -0.39 -26.26
C ARG A 301 26.91 0.59 -25.24
N ALA A 302 26.23 1.73 -25.12
CA ALA A 302 26.60 2.79 -24.21
C ALA A 302 26.43 2.41 -22.73
N ILE A 303 25.70 1.34 -22.45
CA ILE A 303 25.35 0.93 -21.08
C ILE A 303 26.08 -0.37 -20.75
N GLN A 304 26.81 -0.36 -19.66
CA GLN A 304 27.51 -1.52 -19.10
C GLN A 304 26.95 -1.86 -17.72
N GLN A 305 27.09 -3.09 -17.25
CA GLN A 305 26.50 -3.55 -16.00
C GLN A 305 26.85 -2.68 -14.78
N PRO A 306 28.11 -2.27 -14.55
CA PRO A 306 28.42 -1.38 -13.42
C PRO A 306 27.67 -0.04 -13.44
N VAL A 307 27.28 0.43 -14.62
CA VAL A 307 26.44 1.63 -14.78
C VAL A 307 25.06 1.43 -14.20
N ALA A 308 24.46 0.26 -14.47
CA ALA A 308 23.15 -0.09 -13.93
C ALA A 308 23.15 -0.25 -12.43
N ASP A 309 24.13 -0.97 -11.88
CA ASP A 309 24.22 -1.26 -10.45
C ASP A 309 24.36 0.03 -9.62
N ILE A 310 25.18 0.97 -10.07
CA ILE A 310 25.32 2.28 -9.43
C ILE A 310 24.02 3.08 -9.52
N MET A 311 23.39 3.08 -10.69
CA MET A 311 22.12 3.78 -10.91
C MET A 311 21.03 3.23 -9.99
N GLU A 312 20.87 1.91 -9.89
CA GLU A 312 19.88 1.29 -9.00
C GLU A 312 20.15 1.62 -7.54
N SER A 313 21.39 1.63 -7.11
CA SER A 313 21.78 2.01 -5.76
C SER A 313 21.45 3.46 -5.45
N LEU A 314 21.72 4.38 -6.37
CA LEU A 314 21.36 5.80 -6.24
C LEU A 314 19.85 5.99 -6.23
N PHE A 315 19.14 5.32 -7.13
CA PHE A 315 17.71 5.39 -7.24
C PHE A 315 17.01 4.97 -5.95
N ASN A 316 17.36 3.80 -5.41
CA ASN A 316 16.79 3.28 -4.19
C ASN A 316 17.12 4.16 -2.96
N SER A 317 18.31 4.80 -2.94
CA SER A 317 18.69 5.68 -1.83
C SER A 317 18.07 7.07 -1.86
N THR A 318 17.63 7.56 -3.03
CA THR A 318 17.12 8.93 -3.19
C THR A 318 15.59 8.98 -3.25
N PHE A 319 14.93 7.90 -3.65
CA PHE A 319 13.46 7.83 -3.74
C PHE A 319 12.76 7.74 -2.38
N ASP A 320 13.44 7.24 -1.34
CA ASP A 320 12.92 7.14 0.02
C ASP A 320 12.79 8.50 0.76
N HIS A 321 13.19 9.61 0.12
CA HIS A 321 13.25 10.93 0.77
C HIS A 321 12.35 12.00 0.14
N ASN A 322 11.48 11.63 -0.79
CA ASN A 322 10.46 12.50 -1.39
C ASN A 322 9.07 11.86 -1.26
#